data_6dc9a0270d5de5a17c4df6f7cf22ec5c
#
_entry.id   6dc9a0270d5de5a17c4df6f7cf22ec5c
#
_cell.length_a   1.000
_cell.length_b   1.000
_cell.length_c   1.000
_cell.angle_alpha   90.00
_cell.angle_beta   90.00
_cell.angle_gamma   90.00
#
_symmetry.space_group_name_H-M   'P 1'
#
loop_
_entity.id
_entity.type
_entity.pdbx_description
1 polymer ?
#
loop_
_entity_poly.entity_id
_entity_poly.type
_entity_poly.pdbx_seq_one_letter_code
_entity_poly.pdbx_strand_id
1 'polypeptide(L)' 'MIRLLIADDERMEREALADIVMRRFEHEVTVEMAENGRKAADTAVLWEADLIFDGH' A
#
# COMPACT_ATOMS: atom_id res chain seq x y z
N MET A 1 -10.15 -11.11 0.65
CA MET A 1 -8.80 -10.59 0.38
C MET A 1 -8.66 -9.20 0.96
N ILE A 2 -7.57 -8.95 1.65
CA ILE A 2 -7.31 -7.66 2.27
C ILE A 2 -6.69 -6.70 1.25
N ARG A 3 -7.22 -5.50 1.17
CA ARG A 3 -6.67 -4.46 0.31
C ARG A 3 -5.77 -3.56 1.16
N LEU A 4 -4.47 -3.61 0.88
CA LEU A 4 -3.47 -2.82 1.60
C LEU A 4 -2.94 -1.71 0.71
N LEU A 5 -3.00 -0.49 1.21
CA LEU A 5 -2.42 0.66 0.53
C LEU A 5 -1.12 1.05 1.24
N ILE A 6 -0.04 1.12 0.48
CA ILE A 6 1.26 1.55 0.98
C ILE A 6 1.54 2.97 0.49
N ALA A 7 1.68 3.90 1.41
CA ALA A 7 2.01 5.30 1.12
C ALA A 7 3.43 5.60 1.60
N ASP A 8 4.29 6.00 0.69
CA ASP A 8 5.66 6.37 1.01
C ASP A 8 6.19 7.26 -0.11
N ASP A 9 6.87 8.33 0.23
CA ASP A 9 7.43 9.27 -0.74
C ASP A 9 8.66 8.72 -1.45
N GLU A 10 9.28 7.67 -0.92
CA GLU A 10 10.41 7.02 -1.56
C GLU A 10 9.98 5.78 -2.32
N ARG A 11 10.15 5.82 -3.63
CA ARG A 11 9.75 4.75 -4.52
C ARG A 11 10.37 3.40 -4.16
N MET A 12 11.67 3.40 -3.85
CA MET A 12 12.36 2.15 -3.52
C MET A 12 11.84 1.51 -2.24
N GLU A 13 11.50 2.34 -1.26
CA GLU A 13 10.92 1.84 -0.02
C GLU A 13 9.52 1.28 -0.25
N ARG A 14 8.70 1.98 -1.04
CA ARG A 14 7.37 1.50 -1.40
C ARG A 14 7.44 0.12 -2.04
N GLU A 15 8.30 -0.01 -3.04
CA GLU A 15 8.45 -1.25 -3.79
C GLU A 15 8.97 -2.38 -2.91
N ALA A 16 9.93 -2.08 -2.03
CA ALA A 16 10.48 -3.07 -1.11
C ALA A 16 9.42 -3.57 -0.12
N LEU A 17 8.64 -2.66 0.44
CA LEU A 17 7.56 -3.02 1.36
C LEU A 17 6.49 -3.85 0.67
N ALA A 18 6.10 -3.45 -0.54
CA ALA A 18 5.11 -4.20 -1.32
C ALA A 18 5.60 -5.62 -1.60
N ASP A 19 6.86 -5.76 -1.97
CA ASP A 19 7.45 -7.06 -2.24
C ASP A 19 7.45 -7.97 -1.01
N ILE A 20 7.84 -7.43 0.14
CA ILE A 20 7.82 -8.17 1.40
C ILE A 20 6.42 -8.64 1.76
N VAL A 21 5.46 -7.74 1.68
CA VAL A 21 4.07 -8.04 2.01
C VAL A 21 3.49 -9.09 1.08
N MET A 22 3.73 -8.95 -0.22
CA MET A 22 3.21 -9.88 -1.20
C MET A 22 3.82 -11.27 -1.07
N ARG A 23 5.09 -11.37 -0.71
CA ARG A 23 5.72 -12.67 -0.46
C ARG A 23 5.18 -13.34 0.78
N ARG A 24 4.89 -12.55 1.82
CA ARG A 24 4.41 -13.08 3.09
C ARG A 24 2.96 -13.51 3.03
N PHE A 25 2.13 -12.77 2.30
CA PHE A 25 0.67 -12.95 2.29
C PHE A 25 0.11 -13.10 0.86
N GLU A 26 0.84 -13.77 0.00
CA GLU A 26 0.62 -13.77 -1.45
C GLU A 26 -0.82 -14.03 -1.93
N HIS A 27 -1.59 -14.82 -1.20
CA HIS A 27 -2.97 -15.13 -1.57
C HIS A 27 -4.02 -14.43 -0.70
N GLU A 28 -3.58 -13.59 0.22
CA GLU A 28 -4.46 -12.98 1.20
C GLU A 28 -4.54 -11.46 1.09
N VAL A 29 -3.64 -10.87 0.33
CA VAL A 29 -3.54 -9.42 0.25
C VAL A 29 -3.39 -8.93 -1.19
N THR A 30 -4.02 -7.82 -1.48
CA THR A 30 -3.80 -7.07 -2.71
C THR A 30 -3.19 -5.73 -2.32
N VAL A 31 -2.12 -5.34 -3.00
CA VAL A 31 -1.37 -4.14 -2.64
C VAL A 31 -1.52 -3.06 -3.70
N GLU A 32 -1.79 -1.85 -3.26
CA GLU A 32 -1.73 -0.65 -4.08
C GLU A 32 -0.75 0.33 -3.45
N MET A 33 -0.18 1.24 -4.22
CA MET A 33 0.84 2.15 -3.74
C MET A 33 0.49 3.60 -4.05
N ALA A 34 0.89 4.51 -3.16
CA ALA A 34 0.74 5.94 -3.34
C ALA A 34 2.03 6.65 -2.96
N GLU A 35 2.35 7.73 -3.66
CA GLU A 35 3.60 8.48 -3.46
C GLU A 35 3.63 9.25 -2.15
N ASN A 36 2.47 9.62 -1.63
CA ASN A 36 2.38 10.42 -0.42
C ASN A 36 1.02 10.25 0.24
N GLY A 37 0.88 10.82 1.43
CA GLY A 37 -0.35 10.68 2.20
C GLY A 37 -1.58 11.28 1.53
N ARG A 38 -1.41 12.36 0.76
CA ARG A 38 -2.51 13.00 0.07
C ARG A 38 -3.09 12.09 -1.02
N LYS A 39 -2.21 11.53 -1.84
CA LYS A 39 -2.63 10.58 -2.88
C LYS A 39 -3.16 9.31 -2.27
N ALA A 40 -2.60 8.90 -1.13
CA ALA A 40 -3.07 7.72 -0.40
C ALA A 40 -4.50 7.90 0.06
N ALA A 41 -4.85 9.07 0.59
CA ALA A 41 -6.21 9.33 1.05
C ALA A 41 -7.23 9.20 -0.08
N ASP A 42 -6.92 9.78 -1.24
CA ASP A 42 -7.79 9.70 -2.41
C ASP A 42 -7.91 8.25 -2.91
N THR A 43 -6.79 7.56 -3.01
CA THR A 43 -6.77 6.17 -3.47
C THR A 43 -7.51 5.26 -2.49
N ALA A 44 -7.34 5.46 -1.19
CA ALA A 44 -7.98 4.65 -0.16
C ALA A 44 -9.50 4.69 -0.27
N VAL A 45 -10.04 5.87 -0.56
CA VAL A 45 -11.49 6.03 -0.73
C VAL A 45 -11.98 5.32 -1.98
N LEU A 46 -11.33 5.57 -3.12
CA LEU A 46 -11.76 5.01 -4.40
C LEU A 46 -11.56 3.49 -4.47
N TRP A 47 -10.51 3.00 -3.88
CA TRP A 47 -10.15 1.58 -3.91
C TRP A 47 -10.74 0.79 -2.74
N GLU A 48 -11.30 1.47 -1.77
CA GLU A 48 -11.84 0.86 -0.54
C GLU A 48 -10.79 0.04 0.20
N ALA A 49 -9.65 0.68 0.50
CA ALA A 49 -8.56 0.03 1.21
C ALA A 49 -8.99 -0.41 2.62
N ASP A 50 -8.60 -1.62 3.00
CA ASP A 50 -8.86 -2.13 4.35
C ASP A 50 -7.81 -1.63 5.33
N LEU A 51 -6.58 -1.49 4.88
CA LEU A 51 -5.45 -1.04 5.69
C LEU A 51 -4.61 -0.05 4.90
N ILE A 52 -4.05 0.91 5.61
CA ILE A 52 -3.12 1.88 5.04
C ILE A 52 -1.83 1.84 5.85
N PHE A 53 -0.72 1.58 5.18
CA PHE A 53 0.60 1.71 5.75
C PHE A 53 1.21 3.01 5.26
N ASP A 54 1.49 3.94 6.18
CA ASP A 54 2.12 5.21 5.85
C ASP A 54 3.56 5.15 6.35
N GLY A 55 4.51 5.28 5.44
CA GLY A 55 5.94 5.18 5.70
C GLY A 55 6.53 6.40 6.42
N HIS A 56 5.71 7.36 6.74
CA HIS A 56 6.15 8.55 7.47
C HIS A 56 5.44 8.69 8.79
#